data_6c1eff78cf457fbe1104f13f837f4de8
#
_entry.id   6c1eff78cf457fbe1104f13f837f4de8
#
_cell.length_a   1.000
_cell.length_b   1.000
_cell.length_c   1.000
_cell.angle_alpha   90.00
_cell.angle_beta   90.00
_cell.angle_gamma   90.00
#
_symmetry.space_group_name_H-M   'P 1'
#
loop_
_entity.id
_entity.type
_entity.pdbx_description
1 polymer ?
#
loop_
_entity_poly.entity_id
_entity_poly.type
_entity_poly.pdbx_seq_one_letter_code
_entity_poly.pdbx_strand_id
1 'polypeptide(L)'
;IKKNKSNIQNIFFIILTLLCSIIILLSGERTSSFFMIIFFFICLFLLNIKVRIKLILISLISISFFIMFFLNSNLVFRYINDTNNRFDFSKEKIVIFTPQHTAHYKTAAKMFLDKPFIGHGPKMFRIVCSNKKYFSIVDETHAIRTGCSNHPHSTYLQLLSETGLFATFLFSLGFLYISYKLAKHFFVMIINKKKFLSDYQIALSATVLIIFWPFSPAGNFFNNWILIVSSLPLGFYINEFFRFKKK
;
A
#
# COMPACT_ATOMS: atom_id res chain seq x y z
N ILE A 1 -31.44 -6.91 24.45
CA ILE A 1 -31.29 -5.74 23.57
C ILE A 1 -29.81 -5.53 23.19
N LYS A 2 -28.83 -5.59 24.14
CA LYS A 2 -27.38 -5.41 23.85
C LYS A 2 -26.79 -6.46 22.90
N LYS A 3 -27.27 -7.71 22.97
CA LYS A 3 -26.79 -8.83 22.13
C LYS A 3 -27.23 -8.70 20.65
N ASN A 4 -28.45 -8.21 20.40
CA ASN A 4 -28.93 -7.96 19.04
C ASN A 4 -28.19 -6.82 18.35
N LYS A 5 -27.86 -5.73 19.07
CA LYS A 5 -27.12 -4.60 18.51
C LYS A 5 -25.70 -5.01 18.04
N SER A 6 -25.03 -5.87 18.79
CA SER A 6 -23.73 -6.44 18.42
C SER A 6 -23.79 -7.30 17.14
N ASN A 7 -24.85 -8.08 16.97
CA ASN A 7 -25.00 -8.93 15.78
C ASN A 7 -25.27 -8.10 14.52
N ILE A 8 -26.09 -7.07 14.58
CA ILE A 8 -26.38 -6.15 13.47
C ILE A 8 -25.10 -5.43 13.04
N GLN A 9 -24.31 -4.94 13.99
CA GLN A 9 -23.02 -4.30 13.68
C GLN A 9 -22.06 -5.25 12.98
N ASN A 10 -21.94 -6.49 13.44
CA ASN A 10 -21.08 -7.48 12.81
C ASN A 10 -21.52 -7.82 11.38
N ILE A 11 -22.83 -7.95 11.15
CA ILE A 11 -23.39 -8.19 9.82
C ILE A 11 -23.08 -6.99 8.90
N PHE A 12 -23.30 -5.77 9.38
CA PHE A 12 -22.97 -4.56 8.63
C PHE A 12 -21.48 -4.51 8.21
N PHE A 13 -20.56 -4.78 9.13
CA PHE A 13 -19.13 -4.80 8.83
C PHE A 13 -18.77 -5.91 7.84
N ILE A 14 -19.36 -7.09 7.94
CA ILE A 14 -19.14 -8.18 6.98
C ILE A 14 -19.58 -7.75 5.58
N ILE A 15 -20.79 -7.20 5.45
CA ILE A 15 -21.33 -6.74 4.17
C ILE A 15 -20.43 -5.63 3.58
N LEU A 16 -20.07 -4.63 4.39
CA LEU A 16 -19.20 -3.53 3.94
C LEU A 16 -17.84 -4.04 3.45
N THR A 17 -17.23 -4.95 4.21
CA THR A 17 -15.95 -5.57 3.84
C THR A 17 -16.04 -6.32 2.52
N LEU A 18 -17.13 -7.05 2.30
CA LEU A 18 -17.38 -7.76 1.04
C LEU A 18 -17.55 -6.80 -0.14
N LEU A 19 -18.37 -5.78 0.02
CA LEU A 19 -18.59 -4.77 -1.02
C LEU A 19 -17.28 -4.09 -1.41
N CYS A 20 -16.48 -3.65 -0.43
CA CYS A 20 -15.17 -3.05 -0.68
C CYS A 20 -14.22 -4.04 -1.40
N SER A 21 -14.22 -5.32 -0.99
CA SER A 21 -13.37 -6.34 -1.64
C SER A 21 -13.78 -6.57 -3.09
N ILE A 22 -15.07 -6.67 -3.37
CA ILE A 22 -15.59 -6.84 -4.73
C ILE A 22 -15.23 -5.63 -5.60
N ILE A 23 -15.42 -4.41 -5.10
CA ILE A 23 -15.08 -3.18 -5.84
C ILE A 23 -13.58 -3.14 -6.17
N ILE A 24 -12.71 -3.45 -5.19
CA ILE A 24 -11.26 -3.48 -5.40
C ILE A 24 -10.88 -4.52 -6.46
N LEU A 25 -11.45 -5.72 -6.40
CA LEU A 25 -11.18 -6.77 -7.38
C LEU A 25 -11.67 -6.40 -8.77
N LEU A 26 -12.88 -5.86 -8.89
CA LEU A 26 -13.47 -5.43 -10.17
C LEU A 26 -12.72 -4.26 -10.80
N SER A 27 -12.06 -3.41 -10.02
CA SER A 27 -11.22 -2.32 -10.55
C SER A 27 -10.03 -2.85 -11.36
N GLY A 28 -9.62 -4.11 -11.17
CA GLY A 28 -8.44 -4.70 -11.80
C GLY A 28 -7.11 -4.07 -11.34
N GLU A 29 -7.12 -3.30 -10.24
CA GLU A 29 -5.93 -2.64 -9.70
C GLU A 29 -5.14 -3.59 -8.79
N ARG A 30 -4.04 -4.15 -9.32
CA ARG A 30 -3.20 -5.15 -8.63
C ARG A 30 -2.63 -4.62 -7.31
N THR A 31 -2.23 -3.36 -7.27
CA THR A 31 -1.68 -2.73 -6.06
C THR A 31 -2.73 -2.64 -4.95
N SER A 32 -3.96 -2.25 -5.28
CA SER A 32 -5.05 -2.19 -4.31
C SER A 32 -5.43 -3.57 -3.80
N SER A 33 -5.46 -4.58 -4.68
CA SER A 33 -5.72 -5.97 -4.30
C SER A 33 -4.62 -6.55 -3.40
N PHE A 34 -3.36 -6.24 -3.67
CA PHE A 34 -2.22 -6.60 -2.82
C PHE A 34 -2.36 -6.01 -1.41
N PHE A 35 -2.68 -4.73 -1.29
CA PHE A 35 -2.88 -4.09 0.02
C PHE A 35 -4.12 -4.60 0.75
N MET A 36 -5.18 -4.91 0.03
CA MET A 36 -6.34 -5.57 0.61
C MET A 36 -5.96 -6.92 1.23
N ILE A 37 -5.19 -7.73 0.53
CA ILE A 37 -4.70 -9.03 1.03
C ILE A 37 -3.83 -8.84 2.27
N ILE A 38 -2.87 -7.91 2.26
CA ILE A 38 -2.04 -7.60 3.44
C ILE A 38 -2.90 -7.16 4.62
N PHE A 39 -3.85 -6.25 4.41
CA PHE A 39 -4.75 -5.79 5.46
C PHE A 39 -5.53 -6.94 6.09
N PHE A 40 -6.12 -7.82 5.25
CA PHE A 40 -6.83 -8.99 5.74
C PHE A 40 -5.91 -9.96 6.47
N PHE A 41 -4.72 -10.19 5.98
CA PHE A 41 -3.73 -11.04 6.66
C PHE A 41 -3.45 -10.52 8.08
N ILE A 42 -3.13 -9.23 8.21
CA ILE A 42 -2.89 -8.60 9.52
C ILE A 42 -4.12 -8.76 10.42
N CYS A 43 -5.31 -8.46 9.91
CA CYS A 43 -6.55 -8.56 10.67
C CYS A 43 -6.88 -10.01 11.08
N LEU A 44 -6.75 -10.97 10.18
CA LEU A 44 -7.04 -12.37 10.46
C LEU A 44 -6.11 -12.97 11.52
N PHE A 45 -4.83 -12.61 11.49
CA PHE A 45 -3.85 -13.15 12.43
C PHE A 45 -3.83 -12.42 13.76
N LEU A 46 -3.96 -11.09 13.76
CA LEU A 46 -3.74 -10.29 14.95
C LEU A 46 -5.03 -9.94 15.72
N LEU A 47 -6.19 -9.85 15.04
CA LEU A 47 -7.45 -9.53 15.71
C LEU A 47 -7.99 -10.73 16.51
N ASN A 48 -8.58 -10.42 17.67
CA ASN A 48 -9.26 -11.43 18.49
C ASN A 48 -10.70 -11.68 18.02
N ILE A 49 -10.84 -12.15 16.80
CA ILE A 49 -12.12 -12.48 16.19
C ILE A 49 -12.36 -14.00 16.34
N LYS A 50 -13.60 -14.39 16.58
CA LYS A 50 -14.00 -15.82 16.65
C LYS A 50 -13.59 -16.53 15.35
N VAL A 51 -13.03 -17.72 15.47
CA VAL A 51 -12.56 -18.53 14.32
C VAL A 51 -13.65 -18.70 13.25
N ARG A 52 -14.90 -18.90 13.65
CA ARG A 52 -16.05 -18.99 12.73
C ARG A 52 -16.17 -17.75 11.82
N ILE A 53 -15.99 -16.54 12.37
CA ILE A 53 -16.05 -15.29 11.59
C ILE A 53 -14.84 -15.19 10.65
N LYS A 54 -13.65 -15.59 11.13
CA LYS A 54 -12.45 -15.66 10.27
C LYS A 54 -12.65 -16.57 9.06
N LEU A 55 -13.20 -17.76 9.29
CA LEU A 55 -13.51 -18.72 8.21
C LEU A 55 -14.55 -18.17 7.23
N ILE A 56 -15.60 -17.52 7.73
CA ILE A 56 -16.61 -16.87 6.86
C ILE A 56 -15.95 -15.79 5.99
N LEU A 57 -15.11 -14.92 6.56
CA LEU A 57 -14.43 -13.87 5.81
C LEU A 57 -13.50 -14.43 4.74
N ILE A 58 -12.71 -15.46 5.07
CA ILE A 58 -11.84 -16.17 4.12
C ILE A 58 -12.68 -16.76 2.99
N SER A 59 -13.75 -17.49 3.31
CA SER A 59 -14.62 -18.12 2.31
C SER A 59 -15.25 -17.08 1.38
N LEU A 60 -15.73 -15.97 1.93
CA LEU A 60 -16.38 -14.92 1.15
C LEU A 60 -15.38 -14.21 0.21
N ILE A 61 -14.17 -13.93 0.66
CA ILE A 61 -13.11 -13.36 -0.17
C ILE A 61 -12.72 -14.35 -1.27
N SER A 62 -12.54 -15.62 -0.94
CA SER A 62 -12.22 -16.66 -1.92
C SER A 62 -13.32 -16.82 -2.98
N ILE A 63 -14.59 -16.80 -2.56
CA ILE A 63 -15.74 -16.84 -3.47
C ILE A 63 -15.74 -15.59 -4.38
N SER A 64 -15.45 -14.41 -3.84
CA SER A 64 -15.37 -13.18 -4.64
C SER A 64 -14.28 -13.26 -5.71
N PHE A 65 -13.10 -13.80 -5.37
CA PHE A 65 -12.03 -14.07 -6.34
C PHE A 65 -12.48 -15.07 -7.41
N PHE A 66 -13.12 -16.17 -6.99
CA PHE A 66 -13.59 -17.21 -7.88
C PHE A 66 -14.62 -16.66 -8.89
N ILE A 67 -15.64 -15.95 -8.39
CA ILE A 67 -16.67 -15.32 -9.24
C ILE A 67 -16.03 -14.35 -10.24
N MET A 68 -15.09 -13.51 -9.78
CA MET A 68 -14.37 -12.59 -10.65
C MET A 68 -13.65 -13.32 -11.79
N PHE A 69 -12.98 -14.43 -11.48
CA PHE A 69 -12.26 -15.25 -12.46
C PHE A 69 -13.19 -15.83 -13.55
N PHE A 70 -14.39 -16.26 -13.17
CA PHE A 70 -15.34 -16.85 -14.12
C PHE A 70 -16.11 -15.82 -14.95
N LEU A 71 -16.35 -14.63 -14.39
CA LEU A 71 -17.19 -13.62 -15.05
C LEU A 71 -16.41 -12.66 -15.96
N ASN A 72 -15.10 -12.54 -15.84
CA ASN A 72 -14.35 -11.51 -16.55
C ASN A 72 -12.98 -11.96 -17.04
N SER A 73 -12.90 -12.37 -18.30
CA SER A 73 -11.66 -12.80 -18.97
C SER A 73 -10.57 -11.71 -18.98
N ASN A 74 -10.95 -10.43 -19.06
CA ASN A 74 -9.98 -9.31 -19.05
C ASN A 74 -9.30 -9.16 -17.69
N LEU A 75 -10.02 -9.41 -16.59
CA LEU A 75 -9.45 -9.42 -15.26
C LEU A 75 -8.49 -10.60 -15.07
N VAL A 76 -8.88 -11.78 -15.54
CA VAL A 76 -8.00 -12.96 -15.57
C VAL A 76 -6.71 -12.65 -16.31
N PHE A 77 -6.80 -12.05 -17.50
CA PHE A 77 -5.64 -11.63 -18.27
C PHE A 77 -4.74 -10.69 -17.47
N ARG A 78 -5.27 -9.64 -16.84
CA ARG A 78 -4.50 -8.68 -16.04
C ARG A 78 -3.83 -9.30 -14.81
N TYR A 79 -4.54 -10.16 -14.08
CA TYR A 79 -4.02 -10.74 -12.83
C TYR A 79 -3.06 -11.91 -13.06
N ILE A 80 -3.29 -12.73 -14.07
CA ILE A 80 -2.50 -13.92 -14.34
C ILE A 80 -1.52 -13.70 -15.49
N ASN A 81 -2.00 -13.46 -16.72
CA ASN A 81 -1.15 -13.45 -17.89
C ASN A 81 -0.12 -12.31 -17.86
N ASP A 82 -0.57 -11.09 -17.53
CA ASP A 82 0.33 -9.96 -17.34
C ASP A 82 1.35 -10.18 -16.23
N THR A 83 0.99 -10.92 -15.18
CA THR A 83 1.89 -11.23 -14.07
C THR A 83 2.86 -12.32 -14.48
N ASN A 84 2.40 -13.41 -15.10
CA ASN A 84 3.26 -14.49 -15.59
C ASN A 84 4.27 -13.99 -16.62
N ASN A 85 3.87 -13.10 -17.53
CA ASN A 85 4.77 -12.51 -18.52
C ASN A 85 5.92 -11.69 -17.88
N ARG A 86 5.76 -11.24 -16.63
CA ARG A 86 6.80 -10.52 -15.87
C ARG A 86 7.73 -11.45 -15.11
N PHE A 87 7.23 -12.62 -14.69
CA PHE A 87 7.98 -13.67 -13.99
C PHE A 87 8.33 -14.82 -14.92
N ASP A 88 8.70 -14.53 -16.16
CA ASP A 88 9.11 -15.56 -17.11
C ASP A 88 10.50 -16.09 -16.76
N PHE A 89 10.51 -17.15 -15.96
CA PHE A 89 11.74 -17.84 -15.52
C PHE A 89 12.51 -18.48 -16.69
N SER A 90 11.87 -18.69 -17.84
CA SER A 90 12.52 -19.25 -19.03
C SER A 90 13.49 -18.28 -19.70
N LYS A 91 13.31 -16.98 -19.48
CA LYS A 91 14.14 -15.90 -20.05
C LYS A 91 15.19 -15.36 -19.11
N GLU A 92 15.39 -15.97 -17.94
CA GLU A 92 16.30 -15.49 -16.88
C GLU A 92 16.10 -14.01 -16.49
N LYS A 93 14.92 -13.45 -16.77
CA LYS A 93 14.64 -12.02 -16.61
C LYS A 93 13.42 -11.82 -15.73
N ILE A 94 13.66 -11.52 -14.46
CA ILE A 94 12.61 -11.10 -13.54
C ILE A 94 12.37 -9.60 -13.72
N VAL A 95 11.23 -9.22 -14.30
CA VAL A 95 10.84 -7.82 -14.47
C VAL A 95 9.85 -7.44 -13.36
N ILE A 96 10.35 -6.95 -12.23
CA ILE A 96 9.52 -6.54 -11.08
C ILE A 96 8.65 -5.33 -11.45
N PHE A 97 9.21 -4.37 -12.18
CA PHE A 97 8.51 -3.14 -12.60
C PHE A 97 8.37 -3.09 -14.12
N THR A 98 7.31 -2.45 -14.61
CA THR A 98 7.18 -2.18 -16.04
C THR A 98 8.35 -1.33 -16.53
N PRO A 99 8.73 -1.40 -17.81
CA PRO A 99 9.75 -0.50 -18.38
C PRO A 99 9.46 0.96 -18.08
N GLN A 100 8.18 1.37 -18.14
CA GLN A 100 7.72 2.70 -17.81
C GLN A 100 8.03 3.09 -16.34
N HIS A 101 7.65 2.27 -15.36
CA HIS A 101 7.97 2.52 -13.96
C HIS A 101 9.47 2.55 -13.73
N THR A 102 10.21 1.63 -14.35
CA THR A 102 11.67 1.59 -14.26
C THR A 102 12.31 2.89 -14.76
N ALA A 103 11.81 3.45 -15.88
CA ALA A 103 12.28 4.73 -16.39
C ALA A 103 12.01 5.87 -15.39
N HIS A 104 10.80 5.96 -14.84
CA HIS A 104 10.44 6.96 -13.82
C HIS A 104 11.30 6.85 -12.57
N TYR A 105 11.55 5.62 -12.09
CA TYR A 105 12.38 5.36 -10.90
C TYR A 105 13.84 5.76 -11.12
N LYS A 106 14.42 5.43 -12.27
CA LYS A 106 15.77 5.85 -12.64
C LYS A 106 15.89 7.38 -12.73
N THR A 107 14.89 8.04 -13.32
CA THR A 107 14.85 9.51 -13.40
C THR A 107 14.77 10.13 -12.01
N ALA A 108 13.89 9.64 -11.14
CA ALA A 108 13.79 10.10 -9.75
C ALA A 108 15.09 9.88 -8.97
N ALA A 109 15.75 8.73 -9.16
CA ALA A 109 17.05 8.45 -8.54
C ALA A 109 18.14 9.42 -9.00
N LYS A 110 18.21 9.74 -10.30
CA LYS A 110 19.15 10.76 -10.81
C LYS A 110 18.88 12.14 -10.22
N MET A 111 17.61 12.53 -10.09
CA MET A 111 17.24 13.77 -9.44
C MET A 111 17.65 13.80 -7.96
N PHE A 112 17.44 12.69 -7.24
CA PHE A 112 17.89 12.55 -5.85
C PHE A 112 19.41 12.70 -5.73
N LEU A 113 20.19 12.01 -6.58
CA LEU A 113 21.65 12.10 -6.54
C LEU A 113 22.19 13.51 -6.83
N ASP A 114 21.46 14.31 -7.59
CA ASP A 114 21.80 15.71 -7.86
C ASP A 114 21.56 16.62 -6.64
N LYS A 115 20.51 16.38 -5.86
CA LYS A 115 20.17 17.14 -4.64
C LYS A 115 19.75 16.23 -3.48
N PRO A 116 20.69 15.48 -2.87
CA PRO A 116 20.35 14.39 -1.96
C PRO A 116 19.73 14.84 -0.63
N PHE A 117 20.06 16.02 -0.10
CA PHE A 117 19.61 16.41 1.22
C PHE A 117 18.24 17.09 1.24
N ILE A 118 17.98 18.00 0.34
CA ILE A 118 16.77 18.85 0.31
C ILE A 118 15.87 18.59 -0.89
N GLY A 119 16.32 17.79 -1.87
CA GLY A 119 15.59 17.52 -3.11
C GLY A 119 15.41 18.76 -3.99
N HIS A 120 14.48 18.63 -4.94
CA HIS A 120 14.17 19.71 -5.89
C HIS A 120 12.96 20.57 -5.50
N GLY A 121 12.29 20.25 -4.42
CA GLY A 121 11.05 20.88 -3.96
C GLY A 121 9.81 20.01 -4.22
N PRO A 122 8.77 20.13 -3.37
CA PRO A 122 7.51 19.40 -3.54
C PRO A 122 6.85 19.70 -4.89
N LYS A 123 6.32 18.67 -5.55
CA LYS A 123 5.70 18.72 -6.88
C LYS A 123 6.63 19.11 -8.03
N MET A 124 7.94 19.18 -7.80
CA MET A 124 8.91 19.62 -8.83
C MET A 124 9.34 18.48 -9.77
N PHE A 125 9.07 17.20 -9.44
CA PHE A 125 9.40 16.09 -10.33
C PHE A 125 8.92 16.35 -11.76
N ARG A 126 7.65 16.69 -11.94
CA ARG A 126 6.99 16.93 -13.24
C ARG A 126 7.61 18.04 -14.08
N ILE A 127 8.37 18.95 -13.48
CA ILE A 127 9.04 20.06 -14.16
C ILE A 127 10.50 19.71 -14.40
N VAL A 128 11.19 19.28 -13.36
CA VAL A 128 12.64 19.06 -13.38
C VAL A 128 13.01 17.82 -14.18
N CYS A 129 12.17 16.78 -14.21
CA CYS A 129 12.41 15.56 -14.98
C CYS A 129 12.57 15.80 -16.50
N SER A 130 12.07 16.93 -17.03
CA SER A 130 12.22 17.29 -18.44
C SER A 130 13.65 17.70 -18.84
N ASN A 131 14.53 17.93 -17.86
CA ASN A 131 15.93 18.23 -18.15
C ASN A 131 16.64 16.97 -18.65
N LYS A 132 17.30 17.06 -19.80
CA LYS A 132 17.99 15.95 -20.48
C LYS A 132 18.95 15.18 -19.58
N LYS A 133 19.57 15.80 -18.58
CA LYS A 133 20.49 15.13 -17.62
C LYS A 133 19.82 14.03 -16.80
N TYR A 134 18.50 14.08 -16.62
CA TYR A 134 17.76 13.07 -15.84
C TYR A 134 17.11 12.00 -16.72
N PHE A 135 17.14 12.14 -18.04
CA PHE A 135 16.52 11.17 -18.94
C PHE A 135 17.03 9.75 -18.69
N SER A 136 16.12 8.80 -18.68
CA SER A 136 16.40 7.40 -18.46
C SER A 136 15.73 6.57 -19.54
N ILE A 137 16.52 6.11 -20.49
CA ILE A 137 16.10 5.22 -21.57
C ILE A 137 16.16 3.81 -21.00
N VAL A 138 15.06 3.06 -21.08
CA VAL A 138 14.96 1.69 -20.58
C VAL A 138 14.73 0.69 -21.71
N ASP A 139 14.07 1.13 -22.78
CA ASP A 139 13.80 0.32 -23.95
C ASP A 139 13.68 1.22 -25.20
N GLU A 140 14.43 0.90 -26.26
CA GLU A 140 14.41 1.66 -27.50
C GLU A 140 13.11 1.49 -28.32
N THR A 141 12.38 0.41 -28.06
CA THR A 141 11.16 0.05 -28.80
C THR A 141 9.89 0.74 -28.31
N HIS A 142 9.90 1.29 -27.08
CA HIS A 142 8.74 1.94 -26.46
C HIS A 142 8.85 3.46 -26.47
N ALA A 143 7.76 4.15 -26.74
CA ALA A 143 7.67 5.62 -26.88
C ALA A 143 8.05 6.41 -25.61
N ILE A 144 8.25 5.78 -24.46
CA ILE A 144 8.54 6.42 -23.17
C ILE A 144 10.04 6.39 -22.91
N ARG A 145 10.76 7.33 -23.52
CA ARG A 145 12.23 7.37 -23.49
C ARG A 145 12.83 8.24 -22.41
N THR A 146 12.06 9.12 -21.78
CA THR A 146 12.62 10.14 -20.89
C THR A 146 12.51 9.83 -19.40
N GLY A 147 11.60 8.94 -19.02
CA GLY A 147 11.26 8.68 -17.60
C GLY A 147 10.53 9.85 -16.91
N CYS A 148 10.19 10.90 -17.66
CA CYS A 148 9.47 12.05 -17.13
C CYS A 148 7.96 11.81 -17.13
N SER A 149 7.30 12.22 -16.06
CA SER A 149 5.84 12.14 -15.88
C SER A 149 5.37 13.13 -14.80
N ASN A 150 4.10 13.11 -14.45
CA ASN A 150 3.56 13.96 -13.38
C ASN A 150 4.15 13.64 -11.99
N HIS A 151 4.61 12.40 -11.77
CA HIS A 151 5.25 11.92 -10.55
C HIS A 151 5.92 10.56 -10.83
N PRO A 152 6.85 10.10 -10.00
CA PRO A 152 7.62 8.87 -10.30
C PRO A 152 6.88 7.56 -9.99
N HIS A 153 5.60 7.58 -9.66
CA HIS A 153 4.80 6.40 -9.28
C HIS A 153 5.36 5.58 -8.10
N SER A 154 6.12 6.22 -7.22
CA SER A 154 6.62 5.65 -5.96
C SER A 154 6.74 6.77 -4.95
N THR A 155 6.08 6.63 -3.80
CA THR A 155 6.10 7.63 -2.72
C THR A 155 7.52 7.90 -2.23
N TYR A 156 8.32 6.84 -2.01
CA TYR A 156 9.68 6.99 -1.50
C TYR A 156 10.62 7.65 -2.51
N LEU A 157 10.55 7.26 -3.78
CA LEU A 157 11.35 7.90 -4.82
C LEU A 157 10.90 9.34 -5.08
N GLN A 158 9.60 9.62 -4.91
CA GLN A 158 9.10 11.00 -4.98
C GLN A 158 9.65 11.84 -3.82
N LEU A 159 9.57 11.33 -2.59
CA LEU A 159 10.11 12.02 -1.43
C LEU A 159 11.64 12.24 -1.57
N LEU A 160 12.39 11.21 -1.98
CA LEU A 160 13.84 11.34 -2.22
C LEU A 160 14.15 12.43 -3.24
N SER A 161 13.50 12.41 -4.40
CA SER A 161 13.79 13.36 -5.47
C SER A 161 13.29 14.79 -5.21
N GLU A 162 12.16 14.93 -4.49
CA GLU A 162 11.50 16.22 -4.27
C GLU A 162 11.83 16.85 -2.92
N THR A 163 12.03 16.06 -1.86
CA THR A 163 12.28 16.56 -0.49
C THR A 163 13.58 16.06 0.13
N GLY A 164 14.30 15.20 -0.58
CA GLY A 164 15.60 14.70 -0.16
C GLY A 164 15.55 13.66 0.95
N LEU A 165 16.74 13.35 1.47
CA LEU A 165 16.95 12.27 2.44
C LEU A 165 16.23 12.52 3.77
N PHE A 166 16.21 13.77 4.24
CA PHE A 166 15.68 14.08 5.57
C PHE A 166 14.20 13.74 5.72
N ALA A 167 13.35 14.22 4.82
CA ALA A 167 11.92 13.93 4.87
C ALA A 167 11.63 12.45 4.60
N THR A 168 12.38 11.83 3.67
CA THR A 168 12.25 10.40 3.39
C THR A 168 12.64 9.55 4.58
N PHE A 169 13.67 9.93 5.32
CA PHE A 169 14.08 9.25 6.55
C PHE A 169 12.99 9.29 7.62
N LEU A 170 12.39 10.47 7.87
CA LEU A 170 11.28 10.59 8.83
C LEU A 170 10.07 9.75 8.41
N PHE A 171 9.75 9.73 7.11
CA PHE A 171 8.68 8.90 6.59
C PHE A 171 8.98 7.40 6.77
N SER A 172 10.23 6.98 6.55
CA SER A 172 10.69 5.60 6.77
C SER A 172 10.63 5.18 8.24
N LEU A 173 10.95 6.09 9.16
CA LEU A 173 10.80 5.84 10.60
C LEU A 173 9.34 5.55 10.97
N GLY A 174 8.38 6.21 10.35
CA GLY A 174 6.95 5.92 10.52
C GLY A 174 6.61 4.48 10.15
N PHE A 175 7.08 4.01 8.99
CA PHE A 175 6.90 2.63 8.56
C PHE A 175 7.53 1.63 9.53
N LEU A 176 8.78 1.85 9.91
CA LEU A 176 9.52 0.97 10.84
C LEU A 176 8.85 0.93 12.23
N TYR A 177 8.40 2.05 12.74
CA TYR A 177 7.74 2.14 14.04
C TYR A 177 6.43 1.34 14.07
N ILE A 178 5.61 1.46 13.03
CA ILE A 178 4.33 0.75 12.95
C ILE A 178 4.56 -0.75 12.75
N SER A 179 5.51 -1.10 11.88
CA SER A 179 5.93 -2.49 11.67
C SER A 179 6.42 -3.13 12.96
N TYR A 180 7.26 -2.42 13.72
CA TYR A 180 7.73 -2.87 15.04
C TYR A 180 6.56 -3.11 16.02
N LYS A 181 5.58 -2.20 16.09
CA LYS A 181 4.43 -2.36 16.97
C LYS A 181 3.58 -3.58 16.63
N LEU A 182 3.32 -3.80 15.36
CA LEU A 182 2.56 -4.97 14.90
C LEU A 182 3.35 -6.27 15.14
N ALA A 183 4.64 -6.29 14.85
CA ALA A 183 5.51 -7.42 15.14
C ALA A 183 5.58 -7.71 16.64
N LYS A 184 5.77 -6.69 17.48
CA LYS A 184 5.77 -6.83 18.95
C LYS A 184 4.44 -7.41 19.45
N HIS A 185 3.31 -6.92 18.90
CA HIS A 185 2.00 -7.49 19.27
C HIS A 185 1.92 -8.98 18.93
N PHE A 186 2.35 -9.36 17.71
CA PHE A 186 2.38 -10.75 17.26
C PHE A 186 3.21 -11.64 18.18
N PHE A 187 4.43 -11.24 18.52
CA PHE A 187 5.29 -12.01 19.41
C PHE A 187 4.73 -12.11 20.86
N VAL A 188 4.21 -11.00 21.40
CA VAL A 188 3.60 -11.01 22.73
C VAL A 188 2.37 -11.92 22.78
N MET A 189 1.58 -11.94 21.70
CA MET A 189 0.41 -12.82 21.59
C MET A 189 0.80 -14.29 21.54
N ILE A 190 1.85 -14.65 20.80
CA ILE A 190 2.31 -16.06 20.69
C ILE A 190 2.98 -16.51 21.98
N ILE A 191 3.94 -15.73 22.49
CA ILE A 191 4.79 -16.16 23.62
C ILE A 191 4.02 -16.06 24.95
N ASN A 192 3.39 -14.91 25.20
CA ASN A 192 2.80 -14.60 26.49
C ASN A 192 1.28 -14.83 26.55
N LYS A 193 0.65 -15.18 25.43
CA LYS A 193 -0.81 -15.30 25.27
C LYS A 193 -1.57 -14.05 25.75
N LYS A 194 -0.92 -12.88 25.68
CA LYS A 194 -1.45 -11.58 26.11
C LYS A 194 -1.61 -10.65 24.90
N LYS A 195 -2.54 -9.71 25.01
CA LYS A 195 -2.70 -8.64 24.02
C LYS A 195 -1.80 -7.46 24.36
N PHE A 196 -1.00 -7.00 23.38
CA PHE A 196 -0.22 -5.77 23.47
C PHE A 196 -0.99 -4.56 22.90
N LEU A 197 -1.77 -4.79 21.83
CA LEU A 197 -2.62 -3.79 21.18
C LEU A 197 -4.09 -4.20 21.27
N SER A 198 -5.00 -3.25 21.34
CA SER A 198 -6.43 -3.47 21.15
C SER A 198 -6.75 -3.79 19.69
N ASP A 199 -7.92 -4.38 19.41
CA ASP A 199 -8.35 -4.70 18.05
C ASP A 199 -8.47 -3.42 17.18
N TYR A 200 -8.91 -2.30 17.78
CA TYR A 200 -8.95 -1.00 17.12
C TYR A 200 -7.55 -0.47 16.78
N GLN A 201 -6.60 -0.60 17.70
CA GLN A 201 -5.20 -0.21 17.48
C GLN A 201 -4.53 -1.04 16.38
N ILE A 202 -4.86 -2.35 16.29
CA ILE A 202 -4.37 -3.23 15.23
C ILE A 202 -4.90 -2.76 13.87
N ALA A 203 -6.22 -2.53 13.76
CA ALA A 203 -6.84 -2.09 12.51
C ALA A 203 -6.27 -0.73 12.04
N LEU A 204 -6.11 0.23 12.95
CA LEU A 204 -5.47 1.52 12.63
C LEU A 204 -4.02 1.34 12.20
N SER A 205 -3.25 0.51 12.92
CA SER A 205 -1.85 0.24 12.57
C SER A 205 -1.73 -0.41 11.20
N ALA A 206 -2.60 -1.36 10.86
CA ALA A 206 -2.63 -1.99 9.54
C ALA A 206 -2.92 -0.97 8.43
N THR A 207 -3.89 -0.08 8.64
CA THR A 207 -4.24 0.97 7.67
C THR A 207 -3.08 1.94 7.45
N VAL A 208 -2.46 2.40 8.54
CA VAL A 208 -1.35 3.36 8.46
C VAL A 208 -0.07 2.69 7.92
N LEU A 209 0.14 1.39 8.17
CA LEU A 209 1.22 0.62 7.55
C LEU A 209 1.14 0.65 6.02
N ILE A 210 -0.06 0.51 5.46
CA ILE A 210 -0.28 0.57 4.01
C ILE A 210 0.08 1.96 3.45
N ILE A 211 -0.26 3.04 4.17
CA ILE A 211 0.09 4.41 3.77
C ILE A 211 1.61 4.62 3.69
N PHE A 212 2.35 4.04 4.64
CA PHE A 212 3.81 4.13 4.70
C PHE A 212 4.54 3.04 3.90
N TRP A 213 3.84 2.20 3.16
CA TRP A 213 4.44 1.05 2.47
C TRP A 213 5.46 1.47 1.40
N PRO A 214 6.72 0.95 1.44
CA PRO A 214 7.79 1.46 0.57
C PRO A 214 7.81 0.88 -0.85
N PHE A 215 7.28 -0.33 -1.05
CA PHE A 215 7.55 -1.14 -2.24
C PHE A 215 6.34 -1.29 -3.19
N SER A 216 5.57 -0.24 -3.37
CA SER A 216 4.45 -0.31 -4.32
C SER A 216 4.42 0.90 -5.24
N PRO A 217 3.92 0.72 -6.47
CA PRO A 217 3.48 1.85 -7.26
C PRO A 217 2.43 2.66 -6.49
N ALA A 218 2.62 3.97 -6.46
CA ALA A 218 1.75 4.88 -5.73
C ALA A 218 1.39 6.09 -6.60
N GLY A 219 0.28 6.74 -6.29
CA GLY A 219 -0.08 8.02 -6.86
C GLY A 219 0.85 9.15 -6.38
N ASN A 220 0.62 10.35 -6.87
CA ASN A 220 1.40 11.51 -6.44
C ASN A 220 1.16 11.83 -4.96
N PHE A 221 2.19 11.65 -4.14
CA PHE A 221 2.13 11.87 -2.68
C PHE A 221 1.63 13.27 -2.32
N PHE A 222 2.03 14.29 -3.06
CA PHE A 222 1.63 15.68 -2.85
C PHE A 222 0.28 16.06 -3.50
N ASN A 223 -0.49 15.07 -3.94
CA ASN A 223 -1.84 15.29 -4.43
C ASN A 223 -2.80 15.48 -3.24
N ASN A 224 -3.63 16.52 -3.30
CA ASN A 224 -4.54 16.88 -2.21
C ASN A 224 -5.47 15.71 -1.80
N TRP A 225 -6.01 14.95 -2.75
CA TRP A 225 -6.86 13.81 -2.46
C TRP A 225 -6.12 12.70 -1.70
N ILE A 226 -4.90 12.37 -2.13
CA ILE A 226 -4.09 11.35 -1.46
C ILE A 226 -3.73 11.81 -0.05
N LEU A 227 -3.35 13.08 0.13
CA LEU A 227 -3.05 13.64 1.44
C LEU A 227 -4.27 13.61 2.37
N ILE A 228 -5.47 14.01 1.89
CA ILE A 228 -6.70 13.98 2.70
C ILE A 228 -7.03 12.54 3.13
N VAL A 229 -7.05 11.60 2.19
CA VAL A 229 -7.37 10.19 2.48
C VAL A 229 -6.35 9.56 3.42
N SER A 230 -5.07 9.90 3.29
CA SER A 230 -4.00 9.39 4.16
C SER A 230 -3.97 10.05 5.53
N SER A 231 -4.30 11.34 5.61
CA SER A 231 -4.27 12.10 6.88
C SER A 231 -5.36 11.64 7.85
N LEU A 232 -6.50 11.21 7.36
CA LEU A 232 -7.62 10.80 8.21
C LEU A 232 -7.27 9.60 9.12
N PRO A 233 -6.84 8.43 8.60
CA PRO A 233 -6.44 7.32 9.47
C PRO A 233 -5.19 7.63 10.29
N LEU A 234 -4.27 8.45 9.78
CA LEU A 234 -3.11 8.90 10.54
C LEU A 234 -3.52 9.77 11.73
N GLY A 235 -4.47 10.67 11.57
CA GLY A 235 -5.03 11.48 12.66
C GLY A 235 -5.68 10.62 13.75
N PHE A 236 -6.46 9.61 13.39
CA PHE A 236 -7.01 8.65 14.35
C PHE A 236 -5.92 7.84 15.04
N TYR A 237 -4.89 7.43 14.31
CA TYR A 237 -3.74 6.72 14.87
C TYR A 237 -3.00 7.57 15.91
N ILE A 238 -2.69 8.82 15.58
CA ILE A 238 -2.03 9.76 16.50
C ILE A 238 -2.89 9.99 17.74
N ASN A 239 -4.18 10.24 17.58
CA ASN A 239 -5.09 10.44 18.72
C ASN A 239 -5.14 9.22 19.62
N GLU A 240 -5.18 8.00 19.08
CA GLU A 240 -5.27 6.77 19.88
C GLU A 240 -3.97 6.46 20.64
N PHE A 241 -2.80 6.65 20.02
CA PHE A 241 -1.54 6.25 20.58
C PHE A 241 -0.81 7.34 21.38
N PHE A 242 -1.06 8.61 21.06
CA PHE A 242 -0.37 9.76 21.67
C PHE A 242 -1.31 10.69 22.43
N ARG A 243 -2.57 10.29 22.61
CA ARG A 243 -3.50 11.04 23.43
C ARG A 243 -2.90 11.15 24.84
N PHE A 244 -2.57 12.38 25.26
CA PHE A 244 -2.20 12.65 26.63
C PHE A 244 -3.35 12.18 27.51
N LYS A 245 -3.12 11.14 28.32
CA LYS A 245 -4.07 10.79 29.36
C LYS A 245 -4.21 12.04 30.23
N LYS A 246 -5.33 12.73 30.11
CA LYS A 246 -5.70 13.71 31.15
C LYS A 246 -5.72 12.92 32.46
N LYS A 247 -4.71 13.19 33.30
CA LYS A 247 -4.69 12.74 34.70
C LYS A 247 -5.86 13.34 35.43
#